data_ce212fa4b89651707e9b63dd86d41e6e
#
_entry.id   ce212fa4b89651707e9b63dd86d41e6e
#
_cell.length_a   1.000
_cell.length_b   1.000
_cell.length_c   1.000
_cell.angle_alpha   90.00
_cell.angle_beta   90.00
_cell.angle_gamma   90.00
#
_symmetry.space_group_name_H-M   'P 1'
#
loop_
_entity.id
_entity.type
_entity.pdbx_description
1 polymer ?
#
loop_
_entity_poly.entity_id
_entity_poly.type
_entity_poly.pdbx_seq_one_letter_code
_entity_poly.pdbx_strand_id
1 'polypeptide(L)'
;DEVAGNFTRLKFSMEHVGGYHFFREALAVICNNHHRASDPRRVYAGLTSIMPDDNGLPDYWTLSDDELLPLIHQGDDDCAIFGLDFPYKKADYAKALINRIISLDISEEAQEGILGKNLEHALGMD
;
A
#
# COMPACT_ATOMS: atom_id res chain seq x y z
N ASP A 1 -8.03 -7.36 11.78
CA ASP A 1 -7.32 -8.36 12.60
C ASP A 1 -8.02 -9.74 12.60
N GLU A 2 -9.33 -9.81 12.83
CA GLU A 2 -10.04 -11.09 12.96
C GLU A 2 -9.95 -11.97 11.70
N VAL A 3 -10.10 -11.38 10.51
CA VAL A 3 -9.94 -12.10 9.24
C VAL A 3 -8.51 -12.62 9.09
N ALA A 4 -7.52 -11.77 9.33
CA ALA A 4 -6.12 -12.17 9.24
C ALA A 4 -5.75 -13.25 10.27
N GLY A 5 -6.32 -13.19 11.47
CA GLY A 5 -6.11 -14.18 12.51
C GLY A 5 -6.76 -15.53 12.23
N ASN A 6 -7.99 -15.53 11.70
CA ASN A 6 -8.74 -16.74 11.44
C ASN A 6 -8.34 -17.45 10.13
N PHE A 7 -7.85 -16.71 9.14
CA PHE A 7 -7.49 -17.24 7.82
C PHE A 7 -5.98 -17.12 7.56
N THR A 8 -5.20 -17.92 8.28
CA THR A 8 -3.73 -17.83 8.32
C THR A 8 -3.01 -18.07 6.98
N ARG A 9 -3.70 -18.57 5.95
CA ARG A 9 -3.14 -18.75 4.60
C ARG A 9 -3.66 -17.72 3.59
N LEU A 10 -4.61 -16.86 4.00
CA LEU A 10 -5.16 -15.83 3.13
C LEU A 10 -4.18 -14.66 3.02
N LYS A 11 -3.84 -14.29 1.78
CA LYS A 11 -3.20 -13.02 1.47
C LYS A 11 -4.26 -12.05 0.97
N PHE A 12 -4.23 -10.81 1.42
CA PHE A 12 -5.15 -9.77 0.95
C PHE A 12 -4.53 -8.38 1.03
N SER A 13 -5.02 -7.48 0.21
CA SER A 13 -4.66 -6.07 0.21
C SER A 13 -5.81 -5.25 0.79
N MET A 14 -5.47 -4.27 1.62
CA MET A 14 -6.40 -3.27 2.13
C MET A 14 -6.35 -2.07 1.18
N GLU A 15 -7.27 -2.05 0.22
CA GLU A 15 -7.29 -1.02 -0.82
C GLU A 15 -7.54 0.37 -0.24
N HIS A 16 -6.91 1.38 -0.85
CA HIS A 16 -6.93 2.78 -0.39
C HIS A 16 -6.41 2.95 1.05
N VAL A 17 -5.77 1.93 1.61
CA VAL A 17 -5.28 1.86 3.00
C VAL A 17 -6.33 2.32 4.01
N GLY A 18 -7.58 1.87 3.82
CA GLY A 18 -8.72 2.26 4.67
C GLY A 18 -9.28 3.65 4.41
N GLY A 19 -8.72 4.41 3.49
CA GLY A 19 -9.13 5.77 3.15
C GLY A 19 -8.99 6.76 4.31
N TYR A 20 -9.56 7.94 4.16
CA TYR A 20 -9.44 9.05 5.12
C TYR A 20 -9.84 8.69 6.55
N HIS A 21 -10.93 7.92 6.73
CA HIS A 21 -11.46 7.64 8.07
C HIS A 21 -10.81 6.46 8.78
N PHE A 22 -10.28 5.47 8.05
CA PHE A 22 -9.82 4.21 8.60
C PHE A 22 -8.32 3.94 8.38
N PHE A 23 -7.56 4.96 7.99
CA PHE A 23 -6.12 4.82 7.73
C PHE A 23 -5.37 4.26 8.95
N ARG A 24 -5.63 4.79 10.14
CA ARG A 24 -4.94 4.35 11.37
C ARG A 24 -5.30 2.92 11.76
N GLU A 25 -6.54 2.54 11.56
CA GLU A 25 -7.02 1.18 11.79
C GLU A 25 -6.40 0.21 10.78
N ALA A 26 -6.33 0.60 9.50
CA ALA A 26 -5.68 -0.18 8.46
C ALA A 26 -4.18 -0.35 8.74
N LEU A 27 -3.49 0.73 9.10
CA LEU A 27 -2.08 0.70 9.50
C LEU A 27 -1.86 -0.26 10.67
N ALA A 28 -2.71 -0.20 11.72
CA ALA A 28 -2.61 -1.09 12.85
C ALA A 28 -2.80 -2.56 12.45
N VAL A 29 -3.76 -2.86 11.55
CA VAL A 29 -3.96 -4.23 11.04
C VAL A 29 -2.77 -4.71 10.23
N ILE A 30 -2.20 -3.88 9.35
CA ILE A 30 -1.03 -4.21 8.56
C ILE A 30 0.17 -4.51 9.46
N CYS A 31 0.46 -3.64 10.43
CA CYS A 31 1.57 -3.81 11.36
C CYS A 31 1.38 -5.00 12.31
N ASN A 32 0.18 -5.21 12.85
CA ASN A 32 -0.11 -6.33 13.76
C ASN A 32 -0.02 -7.70 13.07
N ASN A 33 -0.24 -7.75 11.76
CA ASN A 33 -0.16 -8.97 10.96
C ASN A 33 1.11 -9.08 10.13
N HIS A 34 2.07 -8.19 10.38
CA HIS A 34 3.44 -8.35 9.92
C HIS A 34 4.14 -9.34 10.85
N HIS A 35 4.25 -10.56 10.40
CA HIS A 35 4.88 -11.61 11.17
C HIS A 35 6.39 -11.59 10.95
N ARG A 36 7.09 -12.06 11.99
CA ARG A 36 8.53 -12.25 12.10
C ARG A 36 9.17 -12.56 10.75
N ALA A 37 10.40 -12.17 10.57
CA ALA A 37 11.19 -12.35 9.33
C ALA A 37 11.17 -13.76 8.68
N SER A 38 10.57 -14.75 9.34
CA SER A 38 10.40 -16.12 8.82
C SER A 38 9.04 -16.38 8.16
N ASP A 39 8.06 -15.49 8.34
CA ASP A 39 6.72 -15.70 7.80
C ASP A 39 6.45 -14.77 6.63
N PRO A 40 5.95 -15.27 5.50
CA PRO A 40 5.63 -14.42 4.36
C PRO A 40 4.52 -13.44 4.73
N ARG A 41 4.65 -12.20 4.28
CA ARG A 41 3.61 -11.18 4.45
C ARG A 41 2.29 -11.65 3.86
N ARG A 42 1.20 -11.32 4.55
CA ARG A 42 -0.16 -11.70 4.15
C ARG A 42 -1.13 -10.53 4.05
N VAL A 43 -0.86 -9.43 4.76
CA VAL A 43 -1.69 -8.23 4.76
C VAL A 43 -0.89 -7.09 4.14
N TYR A 44 -1.41 -6.55 3.07
CA TYR A 44 -0.76 -5.50 2.27
C TYR A 44 -1.57 -4.20 2.31
N ALA A 45 -0.89 -3.10 2.08
CA ALA A 45 -1.47 -1.79 1.84
C ALA A 45 -1.62 -1.57 0.33
N GLY A 46 -2.84 -1.54 -0.19
CA GLY A 46 -3.10 -1.22 -1.58
C GLY A 46 -3.09 0.29 -1.82
N LEU A 47 -2.10 0.77 -2.56
CA LEU A 47 -1.92 2.20 -2.84
C LEU A 47 -2.75 2.66 -4.05
N THR A 48 -4.00 2.23 -4.12
CA THR A 48 -4.94 2.64 -5.16
C THR A 48 -5.63 3.95 -4.78
N SER A 49 -5.83 4.84 -5.73
CA SER A 49 -6.59 6.11 -5.57
C SER A 49 -6.15 7.01 -4.40
N ILE A 50 -4.90 6.93 -3.96
CA ILE A 50 -4.38 7.65 -2.77
C ILE A 50 -3.88 9.07 -3.06
N MET A 51 -3.99 9.54 -4.30
CA MET A 51 -3.65 10.91 -4.69
C MET A 51 -4.91 11.75 -4.86
N PRO A 52 -4.80 13.08 -4.81
CA PRO A 52 -5.89 13.98 -5.16
C PRO A 52 -6.52 13.65 -6.51
N ASP A 53 -7.74 14.13 -6.74
CA ASP A 53 -8.41 14.03 -8.03
C ASP A 53 -7.69 14.84 -9.13
N ASP A 54 -8.20 14.78 -10.36
CA ASP A 54 -7.64 15.49 -11.53
C ASP A 54 -7.64 17.02 -11.37
N ASN A 55 -8.42 17.57 -10.43
CA ASN A 55 -8.46 18.99 -10.07
C ASN A 55 -7.50 19.35 -8.92
N GLY A 56 -6.75 18.38 -8.41
CA GLY A 56 -5.83 18.55 -7.29
C GLY A 56 -6.52 18.64 -5.94
N LEU A 57 -7.82 18.33 -5.85
CA LEU A 57 -8.56 18.33 -4.59
C LEU A 57 -8.44 16.98 -3.90
N PRO A 58 -8.16 16.96 -2.58
CA PRO A 58 -8.19 15.73 -1.81
C PRO A 58 -9.58 15.10 -1.86
N ASP A 59 -9.62 13.81 -2.09
CA ASP A 59 -10.83 13.00 -1.92
C ASP A 59 -10.72 12.12 -0.67
N TYR A 60 -11.68 11.22 -0.46
CA TYR A 60 -11.73 10.33 0.72
C TYR A 60 -10.56 9.34 0.82
N TRP A 61 -9.83 9.14 -0.26
CA TRP A 61 -8.76 8.15 -0.37
C TRP A 61 -7.38 8.79 -0.36
N THR A 62 -7.30 10.13 -0.43
CA THR A 62 -6.04 10.86 -0.50
C THR A 62 -5.23 10.66 0.78
N LEU A 63 -4.00 10.19 0.63
CA LEU A 63 -3.01 10.12 1.70
C LEU A 63 -1.92 11.16 1.45
N SER A 64 -1.51 11.85 2.51
CA SER A 64 -0.33 12.71 2.51
C SER A 64 0.96 11.90 2.57
N ASP A 65 2.11 12.55 2.32
CA ASP A 65 3.42 11.92 2.53
C ASP A 65 3.68 11.66 4.02
N ASP A 66 3.12 12.51 4.91
CA ASP A 66 3.16 12.32 6.37
C ASP A 66 2.40 11.07 6.82
N GLU A 67 1.52 10.51 5.99
CA GLU A 67 0.82 9.25 6.22
C GLU A 67 1.52 8.08 5.52
N LEU A 68 2.00 8.27 4.28
CA LEU A 68 2.68 7.23 3.52
C LEU A 68 4.02 6.83 4.13
N LEU A 69 4.83 7.79 4.57
CA LEU A 69 6.13 7.49 5.16
C LEU A 69 6.01 6.63 6.44
N PRO A 70 5.17 6.97 7.44
CA PRO A 70 4.93 6.09 8.57
C PRO A 70 4.38 4.71 8.19
N LEU A 71 3.52 4.61 7.18
CA LEU A 71 3.03 3.32 6.68
C LEU A 71 4.17 2.43 6.21
N ILE A 72 5.07 2.97 5.38
CA ILE A 72 6.19 2.22 4.83
C ILE A 72 7.20 1.89 5.93
N HIS A 73 7.58 2.85 6.78
CA HIS A 73 8.55 2.62 7.85
C HIS A 73 8.08 1.67 8.96
N GLN A 74 6.78 1.64 9.25
CA GLN A 74 6.23 0.76 10.29
C GLN A 74 5.75 -0.58 9.74
N GLY A 75 5.36 -0.59 8.47
CA GLY A 75 4.89 -1.78 7.78
C GLY A 75 6.01 -2.57 7.09
N ASP A 76 7.26 -2.08 7.13
CA ASP A 76 8.41 -2.53 6.34
C ASP A 76 8.27 -2.36 4.82
N ASP A 77 9.39 -2.47 4.11
CA ASP A 77 9.52 -2.18 2.68
C ASP A 77 8.64 -3.08 1.78
N ASP A 78 8.17 -4.21 2.30
CA ASP A 78 7.32 -5.17 1.61
C ASP A 78 5.82 -4.98 1.84
N CYS A 79 5.40 -3.94 2.60
CA CYS A 79 4.00 -3.81 3.03
C CYS A 79 3.06 -3.24 1.98
N ALA A 80 3.55 -2.41 1.07
CA ALA A 80 2.71 -1.64 0.16
C ALA A 80 2.76 -2.18 -1.28
N ILE A 81 1.63 -2.13 -1.96
CA ILE A 81 1.47 -2.57 -3.34
C ILE A 81 0.89 -1.43 -4.17
N PHE A 82 1.56 -1.09 -5.27
CA PHE A 82 1.04 -0.16 -6.26
C PHE A 82 -0.25 -0.68 -6.89
N GLY A 83 -1.23 0.20 -7.05
CA GLY A 83 -2.46 -0.09 -7.75
C GLY A 83 -3.04 1.15 -8.43
N LEU A 84 -3.84 0.97 -9.46
CA LEU A 84 -4.37 2.07 -10.27
C LEU A 84 -5.85 2.35 -10.03
N ASP A 85 -6.63 1.34 -9.61
CA ASP A 85 -8.09 1.44 -9.52
C ASP A 85 -8.73 1.69 -10.92
N PHE A 86 -8.23 0.95 -11.92
CA PHE A 86 -8.81 1.00 -13.27
C PHE A 86 -10.26 0.43 -13.28
N PRO A 87 -11.23 1.05 -13.98
CA PRO A 87 -11.08 2.13 -14.97
C PRO A 87 -11.29 3.56 -14.42
N TYR A 88 -11.44 3.72 -13.11
CA TYR A 88 -11.71 5.03 -12.50
C TYR A 88 -10.51 5.97 -12.61
N LYS A 89 -9.30 5.46 -12.45
CA LYS A 89 -8.05 6.19 -12.65
C LYS A 89 -7.40 5.76 -13.97
N LYS A 90 -6.71 6.69 -14.63
CA LYS A 90 -6.14 6.52 -15.97
C LYS A 90 -4.61 6.60 -15.96
N ALA A 91 -4.01 6.47 -17.16
CA ALA A 91 -2.56 6.42 -17.31
C ALA A 91 -1.81 7.63 -16.73
N ASP A 92 -2.38 8.83 -16.79
CA ASP A 92 -1.72 10.02 -16.25
C ASP A 92 -1.69 10.00 -14.72
N TYR A 93 -2.74 9.47 -14.08
CA TYR A 93 -2.74 9.20 -12.65
C TYR A 93 -1.67 8.17 -12.28
N ALA A 94 -1.55 7.09 -13.05
CA ALA A 94 -0.53 6.07 -12.82
C ALA A 94 0.89 6.67 -12.86
N LYS A 95 1.19 7.50 -13.88
CA LYS A 95 2.48 8.20 -14.00
C LYS A 95 2.73 9.11 -12.79
N ALA A 96 1.72 9.87 -12.38
CA ALA A 96 1.85 10.77 -11.25
C ALA A 96 2.10 10.00 -9.94
N LEU A 97 1.40 8.89 -9.69
CA LEU A 97 1.61 8.05 -8.53
C LEU A 97 3.00 7.38 -8.55
N ILE A 98 3.45 6.86 -9.69
CA ILE A 98 4.80 6.32 -9.84
C ILE A 98 5.85 7.38 -9.50
N ASN A 99 5.73 8.59 -10.08
CA ASN A 99 6.66 9.69 -9.80
C ASN A 99 6.65 10.08 -8.32
N ARG A 100 5.48 10.08 -7.68
CA ARG A 100 5.37 10.34 -6.25
C ARG A 100 6.12 9.28 -5.45
N ILE A 101 5.93 7.98 -5.72
CA ILE A 101 6.62 6.89 -5.03
C ILE A 101 8.14 7.03 -5.18
N ILE A 102 8.63 7.32 -6.40
CA ILE A 102 10.05 7.52 -6.67
C ILE A 102 10.63 8.74 -5.93
N SER A 103 9.81 9.75 -5.65
CA SER A 103 10.23 10.98 -4.95
C SER A 103 10.14 10.90 -3.42
N LEU A 104 9.55 9.84 -2.86
CA LEU A 104 9.52 9.64 -1.41
C LEU A 104 10.93 9.40 -0.85
N ASP A 105 11.15 9.87 0.38
CA ASP A 105 12.40 9.61 1.11
C ASP A 105 12.40 8.19 1.71
N ILE A 106 12.51 7.20 0.83
CA ILE A 106 12.58 5.77 1.14
C ILE A 106 13.69 5.11 0.31
N SER A 107 14.07 3.89 0.66
CA SER A 107 15.10 3.14 -0.07
C SER A 107 14.68 2.80 -1.50
N GLU A 108 15.64 2.61 -2.41
CA GLU A 108 15.36 2.10 -3.77
C GLU A 108 14.67 0.72 -3.71
N GLU A 109 15.02 -0.11 -2.75
CA GLU A 109 14.43 -1.43 -2.54
C GLU A 109 12.94 -1.31 -2.20
N ALA A 110 12.57 -0.37 -1.31
CA ALA A 110 11.18 -0.06 -1.00
C ALA A 110 10.42 0.47 -2.22
N GLN A 111 11.02 1.37 -3.02
CA GLN A 111 10.41 1.87 -4.26
C GLN A 111 10.13 0.75 -5.26
N GLU A 112 11.10 -0.11 -5.53
CA GLU A 112 10.95 -1.28 -6.42
C GLU A 112 9.94 -2.29 -5.86
N GLY A 113 9.95 -2.50 -4.54
CA GLY A 113 8.98 -3.31 -3.82
C GLY A 113 7.56 -2.84 -4.10
N ILE A 114 7.27 -1.58 -3.81
CA ILE A 114 5.95 -0.96 -3.99
C ILE A 114 5.51 -1.01 -5.45
N LEU A 115 6.42 -0.72 -6.40
CA LEU A 115 6.09 -0.62 -7.82
C LEU A 115 5.88 -1.97 -8.51
N GLY A 116 6.25 -3.09 -7.89
CA GLY A 116 6.00 -4.40 -8.50
C GLY A 116 6.42 -5.61 -7.67
N LYS A 117 7.60 -5.64 -7.09
CA LYS A 117 8.15 -6.84 -6.43
C LYS A 117 7.28 -7.36 -5.29
N ASN A 118 6.66 -6.47 -4.51
CA ASN A 118 5.77 -6.87 -3.43
C ASN A 118 4.53 -7.60 -3.94
N LEU A 119 3.98 -7.18 -5.09
CA LEU A 119 2.87 -7.87 -5.73
C LEU A 119 3.31 -9.22 -6.30
N GLU A 120 4.46 -9.30 -6.96
CA GLU A 120 5.03 -10.55 -7.47
C GLU A 120 5.18 -11.56 -6.33
N HIS A 121 5.77 -11.13 -5.20
CA HIS A 121 5.91 -11.94 -4.01
C HIS A 121 4.55 -12.34 -3.40
N ALA A 122 3.60 -11.42 -3.34
CA ALA A 122 2.25 -11.73 -2.85
C ALA A 122 1.56 -12.83 -3.69
N LEU A 123 1.82 -12.84 -4.99
CA LEU A 123 1.27 -13.81 -5.95
C LEU A 123 2.10 -15.11 -6.05
N GLY A 124 3.29 -15.14 -5.44
CA GLY A 124 4.21 -16.31 -5.54
C GLY A 124 4.81 -16.44 -6.93
N MET A 125 5.18 -15.33 -7.55
CA MET A 125 5.75 -15.26 -8.91
C MET A 125 7.26 -15.03 -8.91
N ASP A 126 7.90 -14.95 -7.77
CA ASP A 126 9.34 -14.78 -7.53
C ASP A 126 10.16 -16.06 -7.67
#